data_0eaf56f994073c688d8e9a8f53b20692
#
_entry.id   0eaf56f994073c688d8e9a8f53b20692
#
_cell.length_a   1.000
_cell.length_b   1.000
_cell.length_c   1.000
_cell.angle_alpha   90.00
_cell.angle_beta   90.00
_cell.angle_gamma   90.00
#
_symmetry.space_group_name_H-M   'P 1'
#
loop_
_entity.id
_entity.type
_entity.pdbx_description
1 polymer ?
#
loop_
_entity_poly.entity_id
_entity_poly.type
_entity_poly.pdbx_seq_one_letter_code
_entity_poly.pdbx_strand_id
1 'polypeptide(L)'
;VSNTSSSCTCKIIFDFKFSLDRYGEYLVRSRVCYDVMVIARNIPKTGFDTLRLAEILDITPERLERQLKRAKQAPRAPYLVTGYLSQEAKLIFDEGEFDGFFTRFRTAREYPRKVGGNLLGYVSEVTEEQVRKWEYYSSGDYIGVGGVESAYETLLRGEKGVSYRIYDTHGAAMGPYKDGDMDILPVKGLQLTSTIDGRLQEFTEELMEGKVGAAVAIEPSTGEILVMVSSPTYNPDLMVGRQRNNNYAQMLHDQRNPQFNRAVKAKYPPGSTFKLVQGLIGLQEGVLRPSDMHPCHGGYSYGRRTMKCHDHRSPLDLRDAVATSCNAYFC
;
A
#
# COMPACT_ATOMS: atom_id res chain seq x y z
N VAL A 1 -20.96 -12.15 -47.15
CA VAL A 1 -21.35 -11.47 -45.89
C VAL A 1 -20.69 -12.26 -44.79
N SER A 2 -19.47 -11.83 -44.39
CA SER A 2 -18.69 -12.44 -43.32
C SER A 2 -19.28 -11.97 -41.97
N ASN A 3 -19.77 -12.92 -41.17
CA ASN A 3 -20.12 -12.67 -39.76
C ASN A 3 -18.85 -12.36 -38.97
N THR A 4 -18.48 -11.11 -38.88
CA THR A 4 -17.46 -10.64 -37.96
C THR A 4 -18.12 -10.38 -36.61
N SER A 5 -17.95 -11.29 -35.66
CA SER A 5 -18.32 -11.02 -34.25
C SER A 5 -17.25 -10.08 -33.67
N SER A 6 -17.61 -8.81 -33.46
CA SER A 6 -16.77 -7.85 -32.76
C SER A 6 -16.82 -8.14 -31.26
N SER A 7 -15.76 -8.68 -30.69
CA SER A 7 -15.58 -8.71 -29.23
C SER A 7 -14.71 -7.52 -28.80
N CYS A 8 -15.20 -6.79 -27.81
CA CYS A 8 -14.48 -5.68 -27.20
C CYS A 8 -13.53 -6.24 -26.12
N THR A 9 -12.23 -6.01 -26.24
CA THR A 9 -11.29 -6.31 -25.17
C THR A 9 -10.74 -5.01 -24.63
N CYS A 10 -11.14 -4.64 -23.42
CA CYS A 10 -10.52 -3.53 -22.68
C CYS A 10 -9.10 -3.92 -22.28
N LYS A 11 -8.11 -3.21 -22.79
CA LYS A 11 -6.75 -3.30 -22.28
C LYS A 11 -6.55 -2.15 -21.30
N ILE A 12 -6.64 -2.47 -20.01
CA ILE A 12 -6.50 -1.50 -18.94
C ILE A 12 -5.01 -1.25 -18.74
N ILE A 13 -4.56 -0.03 -18.95
CA ILE A 13 -3.22 0.41 -18.60
C ILE A 13 -3.39 1.26 -17.34
N PHE A 14 -3.00 0.71 -16.19
CA PHE A 14 -2.87 1.47 -14.95
C PHE A 14 -1.50 2.13 -14.92
N ASP A 15 -1.47 3.42 -14.74
CA ASP A 15 -0.26 4.15 -14.43
C ASP A 15 -0.46 4.87 -13.09
N PHE A 16 -0.37 4.08 -12.00
CA PHE A 16 -0.34 4.63 -10.66
C PHE A 16 0.87 5.56 -10.52
N LYS A 17 0.62 6.82 -10.17
CA LYS A 17 1.69 7.79 -10.01
C LYS A 17 2.38 7.72 -8.65
N PHE A 18 3.42 8.50 -8.53
CA PHE A 18 4.44 8.50 -7.49
C PHE A 18 3.96 9.22 -6.23
N SER A 19 4.41 8.77 -5.05
CA SER A 19 4.33 9.55 -3.84
C SER A 19 5.73 10.05 -3.49
N LEU A 20 5.83 11.36 -3.30
CA LEU A 20 7.07 12.06 -2.94
C LEU A 20 7.03 12.45 -1.47
N ASP A 21 8.21 12.57 -0.88
CA ASP A 21 8.40 13.22 0.41
C ASP A 21 8.33 14.75 0.26
N ARG A 22 8.48 15.50 1.34
CA ARG A 22 8.43 16.96 1.35
C ARG A 22 9.54 17.65 0.55
N TYR A 23 10.59 16.93 0.22
CA TYR A 23 11.73 17.42 -0.58
C TYR A 23 11.69 16.99 -2.04
N GLY A 24 10.65 16.25 -2.45
CA GLY A 24 10.48 15.75 -3.80
C GLY A 24 11.25 14.45 -4.07
N GLU A 25 11.74 13.76 -3.03
CA GLU A 25 12.35 12.44 -3.17
C GLU A 25 11.26 11.34 -3.17
N TYR A 26 11.47 10.27 -3.93
CA TYR A 26 10.48 9.21 -4.05
C TYR A 26 10.33 8.39 -2.76
N LEU A 27 9.13 8.39 -2.19
CA LEU A 27 8.69 7.41 -1.20
C LEU A 27 8.15 6.15 -1.88
N VAL A 28 7.39 6.34 -2.97
CA VAL A 28 6.84 5.27 -3.80
C VAL A 28 7.01 5.65 -5.25
N ARG A 29 7.47 4.71 -6.08
CA ARG A 29 7.47 4.86 -7.54
C ARG A 29 6.97 3.59 -8.21
N SER A 30 6.64 3.69 -9.50
CA SER A 30 6.29 2.54 -10.34
C SER A 30 7.50 2.18 -11.19
N ARG A 31 7.86 0.90 -11.19
CA ARG A 31 8.86 0.35 -12.11
C ARG A 31 8.21 -0.50 -13.18
N VAL A 32 8.83 -0.52 -14.34
CA VAL A 32 8.43 -1.40 -15.43
C VAL A 32 8.83 -2.84 -15.12
N CYS A 33 7.91 -3.75 -15.35
CA CYS A 33 8.18 -5.19 -15.35
C CYS A 33 7.25 -5.88 -16.39
N TYR A 34 7.44 -7.16 -16.58
CA TYR A 34 6.72 -7.91 -17.60
C TYR A 34 6.10 -9.17 -17.04
N ASP A 35 4.89 -9.48 -17.53
CA ASP A 35 4.26 -10.78 -17.37
C ASP A 35 4.64 -11.66 -18.56
N VAL A 36 5.05 -12.89 -18.31
CA VAL A 36 5.25 -13.88 -19.36
C VAL A 36 3.96 -14.65 -19.53
N MET A 37 3.41 -14.56 -20.73
CA MET A 37 2.16 -15.19 -21.14
C MET A 37 2.43 -16.32 -22.11
N VAL A 38 1.55 -17.32 -22.18
CA VAL A 38 1.60 -18.40 -23.16
C VAL A 38 0.23 -18.62 -23.80
N ILE A 39 0.22 -18.88 -25.11
CA ILE A 39 -0.93 -19.43 -25.82
C ILE A 39 -0.60 -20.88 -26.14
N ALA A 40 -1.16 -21.81 -25.38
CA ALA A 40 -0.74 -23.21 -25.38
C ALA A 40 -0.85 -23.90 -26.77
N ARG A 41 -1.80 -23.48 -27.61
CA ARG A 41 -1.95 -24.01 -28.97
C ARG A 41 -0.79 -23.63 -29.90
N ASN A 42 -0.09 -22.54 -29.59
CA ASN A 42 1.01 -22.02 -30.42
C ASN A 42 2.37 -22.62 -30.04
N ILE A 43 2.43 -23.44 -28.99
CA ILE A 43 3.65 -24.16 -28.63
C ILE A 43 3.92 -25.23 -29.70
N PRO A 44 5.14 -25.28 -30.28
CA PRO A 44 5.51 -26.28 -31.28
C PRO A 44 5.33 -27.72 -30.76
N LYS A 45 4.90 -28.63 -31.62
CA LYS A 45 4.81 -30.09 -31.28
C LYS A 45 6.15 -30.71 -30.95
N THR A 46 7.23 -30.16 -31.50
CA THR A 46 8.63 -30.54 -31.21
C THR A 46 9.06 -30.17 -29.80
N GLY A 47 8.25 -29.37 -29.09
CA GLY A 47 8.59 -28.83 -27.77
C GLY A 47 9.54 -27.64 -27.85
N PHE A 48 10.02 -27.23 -26.69
CA PHE A 48 10.99 -26.15 -26.50
C PHE A 48 11.87 -26.48 -25.28
N ASP A 49 12.99 -25.79 -25.11
CA ASP A 49 13.86 -25.97 -23.95
C ASP A 49 13.20 -25.44 -22.65
N THR A 50 12.55 -26.37 -21.94
CA THR A 50 11.85 -26.09 -20.68
C THR A 50 12.80 -25.73 -19.54
N LEU A 51 14.01 -26.26 -19.53
CA LEU A 51 14.99 -25.98 -18.49
C LEU A 51 15.53 -24.56 -18.65
N ARG A 52 15.94 -24.21 -19.85
CA ARG A 52 16.40 -22.85 -20.18
C ARG A 52 15.31 -21.80 -19.91
N LEU A 53 14.06 -22.08 -20.32
CA LEU A 53 12.97 -21.16 -20.03
C LEU A 53 12.72 -21.01 -18.53
N ALA A 54 12.72 -22.11 -17.78
CA ALA A 54 12.52 -22.07 -16.32
C ALA A 54 13.62 -21.26 -15.62
N GLU A 55 14.87 -21.39 -16.05
CA GLU A 55 16.01 -20.61 -15.56
C GLU A 55 15.84 -19.11 -15.84
N ILE A 56 15.54 -18.72 -17.09
CA ILE A 56 15.29 -17.31 -17.46
C ILE A 56 14.15 -16.70 -16.64
N LEU A 57 13.10 -17.48 -16.39
CA LEU A 57 11.92 -17.03 -15.64
C LEU A 57 12.12 -17.06 -14.12
N ASP A 58 13.25 -17.56 -13.63
CA ASP A 58 13.53 -17.77 -12.21
C ASP A 58 12.39 -18.53 -11.52
N ILE A 59 12.00 -19.67 -12.09
CA ILE A 59 11.00 -20.60 -11.54
C ILE A 59 11.51 -22.04 -11.69
N THR A 60 10.98 -22.95 -10.88
CA THR A 60 11.35 -24.35 -11.02
C THR A 60 10.68 -24.99 -12.26
N PRO A 61 11.33 -25.97 -12.90
CA PRO A 61 10.76 -26.71 -14.05
C PRO A 61 9.37 -27.28 -13.73
N GLU A 62 9.17 -27.83 -12.53
CA GLU A 62 7.89 -28.42 -12.11
C GLU A 62 6.80 -27.33 -11.98
N ARG A 63 7.18 -26.11 -11.62
CA ARG A 63 6.26 -24.97 -11.61
C ARG A 63 5.87 -24.58 -13.03
N LEU A 64 6.83 -24.51 -13.95
CA LEU A 64 6.59 -24.22 -15.36
C LEU A 64 5.63 -25.27 -15.96
N GLU A 65 5.89 -26.55 -15.75
CA GLU A 65 5.04 -27.64 -16.24
C GLU A 65 3.60 -27.53 -15.71
N ARG A 66 3.44 -27.24 -14.42
CA ARG A 66 2.09 -27.03 -13.84
C ARG A 66 1.35 -25.87 -14.50
N GLN A 67 2.04 -24.76 -14.78
CA GLN A 67 1.42 -23.62 -15.46
C GLN A 67 1.03 -23.97 -16.91
N LEU A 68 1.89 -24.69 -17.63
CA LEU A 68 1.59 -25.16 -18.98
C LEU A 68 0.43 -26.16 -19.01
N LYS A 69 0.34 -27.04 -18.02
CA LYS A 69 -0.80 -27.96 -17.89
C LYS A 69 -2.13 -27.21 -17.69
N ARG A 70 -2.10 -26.12 -16.91
CA ARG A 70 -3.27 -25.24 -16.74
C ARG A 70 -3.59 -24.46 -18.01
N ALA A 71 -2.59 -23.92 -18.70
CA ALA A 71 -2.76 -23.22 -19.98
C ALA A 71 -3.44 -24.11 -21.05
N LYS A 72 -3.18 -25.42 -21.05
CA LYS A 72 -3.82 -26.38 -21.97
C LYS A 72 -5.31 -26.55 -21.73
N GLN A 73 -5.89 -26.11 -20.61
CA GLN A 73 -7.33 -26.14 -20.36
C GLN A 73 -8.08 -25.11 -21.22
N ALA A 74 -7.41 -24.01 -21.58
CA ALA A 74 -7.92 -22.98 -22.49
C ALA A 74 -6.86 -22.65 -23.55
N PRO A 75 -6.60 -23.55 -24.51
CA PRO A 75 -5.38 -23.51 -25.34
C PRO A 75 -5.29 -22.33 -26.29
N ARG A 76 -6.40 -21.64 -26.55
CA ARG A 76 -6.47 -20.44 -27.40
C ARG A 76 -6.38 -19.13 -26.62
N ALA A 77 -6.60 -19.16 -25.33
CA ALA A 77 -6.55 -17.98 -24.48
C ALA A 77 -5.12 -17.75 -23.95
N PRO A 78 -4.66 -16.50 -23.85
CA PRO A 78 -3.42 -16.17 -23.17
C PRO A 78 -3.49 -16.58 -21.70
N TYR A 79 -2.48 -17.32 -21.24
CA TYR A 79 -2.36 -17.76 -19.85
C TYR A 79 -1.09 -17.18 -19.21
N LEU A 80 -1.19 -16.67 -17.98
CA LEU A 80 -0.06 -16.12 -17.22
C LEU A 80 0.83 -17.26 -16.68
N VAL A 81 2.06 -17.34 -17.19
CA VAL A 81 3.06 -18.30 -16.72
C VAL A 81 3.74 -17.78 -15.45
N THR A 82 4.27 -16.57 -15.51
CA THR A 82 4.86 -15.86 -14.36
C THR A 82 4.80 -14.36 -14.59
N GLY A 83 4.76 -13.59 -13.52
CA GLY A 83 4.79 -12.13 -13.60
C GLY A 83 6.09 -11.54 -13.05
N TYR A 84 6.20 -10.21 -13.10
CA TYR A 84 7.29 -9.41 -12.51
C TYR A 84 8.69 -9.72 -13.09
N LEU A 85 8.77 -10.07 -14.38
CA LEU A 85 10.06 -10.21 -15.05
C LEU A 85 10.73 -8.83 -15.19
N SER A 86 12.02 -8.72 -14.90
CA SER A 86 12.78 -7.47 -15.06
C SER A 86 13.02 -7.15 -16.54
N GLN A 87 13.48 -5.93 -16.82
CA GLN A 87 13.86 -5.52 -18.17
C GLN A 87 15.00 -6.40 -18.73
N GLU A 88 16.01 -6.68 -17.91
CA GLU A 88 17.16 -7.50 -18.27
C GLU A 88 16.74 -8.94 -18.58
N ALA A 89 15.93 -9.54 -17.70
CA ALA A 89 15.44 -10.90 -17.92
C ALA A 89 14.51 -11.00 -19.14
N LYS A 90 13.77 -9.90 -19.44
CA LYS A 90 12.97 -9.83 -20.68
C LYS A 90 13.85 -9.87 -21.93
N LEU A 91 14.98 -9.15 -21.96
CA LEU A 91 15.90 -9.22 -23.10
C LEU A 91 16.41 -10.64 -23.34
N ILE A 92 16.84 -11.31 -22.28
CA ILE A 92 17.29 -12.73 -22.36
C ILE A 92 16.15 -13.65 -22.81
N PHE A 93 14.92 -13.39 -22.35
CA PHE A 93 13.75 -14.14 -22.77
C PHE A 93 13.45 -13.93 -24.27
N ASP A 94 13.51 -12.70 -24.77
CA ASP A 94 13.26 -12.37 -26.18
C ASP A 94 14.32 -13.02 -27.10
N GLU A 95 15.60 -13.08 -26.68
CA GLU A 95 16.66 -13.78 -27.40
C GLU A 95 16.46 -15.30 -27.46
N GLY A 96 15.69 -15.84 -26.53
CA GLY A 96 15.45 -17.30 -26.45
C GLY A 96 14.46 -17.83 -27.49
N GLU A 97 13.74 -16.97 -28.21
CA GLU A 97 12.77 -17.31 -29.27
C GLU A 97 11.80 -18.44 -28.88
N PHE A 98 11.12 -18.32 -27.74
CA PHE A 98 10.18 -19.34 -27.26
C PHE A 98 8.81 -19.21 -27.94
N ASP A 99 8.58 -19.98 -29.00
CA ASP A 99 7.32 -19.98 -29.74
C ASP A 99 6.11 -20.27 -28.83
N GLY A 100 5.07 -19.47 -28.99
CA GLY A 100 3.84 -19.56 -28.20
C GLY A 100 3.88 -18.77 -26.91
N PHE A 101 5.06 -18.26 -26.53
CA PHE A 101 5.23 -17.37 -25.38
C PHE A 101 5.44 -15.93 -25.82
N PHE A 102 5.00 -14.99 -24.99
CA PHE A 102 5.18 -13.55 -25.22
C PHE A 102 5.15 -12.78 -23.90
N THR A 103 5.70 -11.59 -23.91
CA THR A 103 5.68 -10.70 -22.74
C THR A 103 4.54 -9.69 -22.85
N ARG A 104 3.94 -9.38 -21.69
CA ARG A 104 2.97 -8.31 -21.53
C ARG A 104 3.50 -7.29 -20.52
N PHE A 105 3.49 -6.03 -20.90
CA PHE A 105 3.87 -4.92 -20.04
C PHE A 105 3.03 -4.88 -18.75
N ARG A 106 3.71 -4.61 -17.64
CA ARG A 106 3.11 -4.40 -16.32
C ARG A 106 3.89 -3.32 -15.59
N THR A 107 3.23 -2.57 -14.73
CA THR A 107 3.88 -1.73 -13.71
C THR A 107 3.82 -2.42 -12.35
N ALA A 108 4.87 -2.25 -11.56
CA ALA A 108 4.94 -2.71 -10.17
C ALA A 108 5.36 -1.55 -9.28
N ARG A 109 4.89 -1.56 -8.03
CA ARG A 109 5.36 -0.61 -7.02
C ARG A 109 6.81 -0.89 -6.65
N GLU A 110 7.52 0.16 -6.33
CA GLU A 110 8.86 0.14 -5.77
C GLU A 110 8.94 1.18 -4.66
N TYR A 111 9.53 0.81 -3.55
CA TYR A 111 9.68 1.63 -2.36
C TYR A 111 11.17 1.87 -2.11
N PRO A 112 11.78 2.93 -2.69
CA PRO A 112 13.23 3.11 -2.71
C PRO A 112 13.89 3.12 -1.33
N ARG A 113 13.19 3.67 -0.33
CA ARG A 113 13.66 3.74 1.07
C ARG A 113 13.31 2.50 1.89
N LYS A 114 12.41 1.63 1.41
CA LYS A 114 11.94 0.41 2.10
C LYS A 114 11.32 0.64 3.48
N VAL A 115 10.87 1.84 3.79
CA VAL A 115 10.25 2.27 5.05
C VAL A 115 8.81 2.69 4.86
N GLY A 116 8.09 2.94 5.94
CA GLY A 116 6.73 3.47 5.90
C GLY A 116 5.66 2.44 5.53
N GLY A 117 5.86 1.15 5.77
CA GLY A 117 4.90 0.12 5.38
C GLY A 117 3.46 0.42 5.84
N ASN A 118 3.27 0.82 7.09
CA ASN A 118 1.96 1.19 7.65
C ASN A 118 1.47 2.58 7.20
N LEU A 119 2.41 3.49 6.88
CA LEU A 119 2.11 4.84 6.41
C LEU A 119 1.70 4.83 4.93
N LEU A 120 2.52 4.20 4.09
CA LEU A 120 2.33 4.17 2.64
C LEU A 120 1.23 3.18 2.23
N GLY A 121 1.19 2.01 2.88
CA GLY A 121 0.37 0.90 2.42
C GLY A 121 1.01 0.17 1.25
N TYR A 122 0.20 -0.52 0.48
CA TYR A 122 0.64 -1.26 -0.70
C TYR A 122 -0.50 -1.40 -1.72
N VAL A 123 -0.19 -1.87 -2.91
CA VAL A 123 -1.17 -2.15 -3.97
C VAL A 123 -1.35 -3.66 -4.13
N SER A 124 -2.59 -4.09 -4.25
CA SER A 124 -2.94 -5.50 -4.44
C SER A 124 -3.96 -5.69 -5.54
N GLU A 125 -4.02 -6.87 -6.13
CA GLU A 125 -5.11 -7.24 -7.03
C GLU A 125 -6.44 -7.22 -6.28
N VAL A 126 -7.50 -6.74 -6.93
CA VAL A 126 -8.84 -6.67 -6.35
C VAL A 126 -9.41 -8.06 -6.08
N THR A 127 -10.17 -8.18 -5.02
CA THR A 127 -10.91 -9.40 -4.69
C THR A 127 -12.25 -9.45 -5.44
N GLU A 128 -12.84 -10.63 -5.56
CA GLU A 128 -14.19 -10.77 -6.15
C GLU A 128 -15.24 -9.94 -5.42
N GLU A 129 -15.10 -9.75 -4.11
CA GLU A 129 -16.00 -8.92 -3.32
C GLU A 129 -15.86 -7.44 -3.70
N GLN A 130 -14.64 -6.97 -3.90
CA GLN A 130 -14.34 -5.60 -4.33
C GLN A 130 -14.87 -5.34 -5.75
N VAL A 131 -14.72 -6.30 -6.67
CA VAL A 131 -15.27 -6.21 -8.03
C VAL A 131 -16.81 -6.12 -7.99
N ARG A 132 -17.47 -6.86 -7.10
CA ARG A 132 -18.93 -6.77 -6.92
C ARG A 132 -19.40 -5.46 -6.28
N LYS A 133 -18.59 -4.91 -5.40
CA LYS A 133 -18.94 -3.70 -4.64
C LYS A 133 -18.73 -2.40 -5.41
N TRP A 134 -17.73 -2.36 -6.29
CA TRP A 134 -17.35 -1.14 -7.01
C TRP A 134 -17.32 -1.38 -8.51
N GLU A 135 -18.21 -0.71 -9.24
CA GLU A 135 -18.36 -0.81 -10.70
C GLU A 135 -17.08 -0.49 -11.49
N TYR A 136 -16.23 0.35 -10.91
CA TYR A 136 -14.95 0.73 -11.53
C TYR A 136 -14.00 -0.45 -11.73
N TYR A 137 -14.00 -1.43 -10.82
CA TYR A 137 -13.00 -2.51 -10.83
C TYR A 137 -13.49 -3.74 -11.60
N SER A 138 -12.53 -4.34 -12.31
CA SER A 138 -12.68 -5.62 -12.99
C SER A 138 -11.63 -6.61 -12.47
N SER A 139 -11.84 -7.89 -12.63
CA SER A 139 -10.88 -8.92 -12.25
C SER A 139 -9.52 -8.68 -12.92
N GLY A 140 -8.45 -8.72 -12.13
CA GLY A 140 -7.08 -8.40 -12.57
C GLY A 140 -6.66 -6.94 -12.38
N ASP A 141 -7.59 -6.06 -11.94
CA ASP A 141 -7.26 -4.69 -11.55
C ASP A 141 -6.52 -4.65 -10.21
N TYR A 142 -5.90 -3.51 -9.92
CA TYR A 142 -5.19 -3.26 -8.68
C TYR A 142 -5.87 -2.17 -7.86
N ILE A 143 -5.77 -2.28 -6.53
CA ILE A 143 -6.33 -1.34 -5.56
C ILE A 143 -5.32 -1.08 -4.45
N GLY A 144 -5.30 0.15 -3.94
CA GLY A 144 -4.51 0.52 -2.76
C GLY A 144 -5.07 -0.11 -1.48
N VAL A 145 -4.18 -0.68 -0.67
CA VAL A 145 -4.51 -1.33 0.60
C VAL A 145 -3.77 -0.67 1.76
N GLY A 146 -4.54 -0.02 2.62
CA GLY A 146 -4.00 0.69 3.77
C GLY A 146 -3.20 1.95 3.42
N GLY A 147 -2.89 2.75 4.43
CA GLY A 147 -2.04 3.92 4.30
C GLY A 147 -2.46 4.92 3.22
N VAL A 148 -1.47 5.58 2.65
CA VAL A 148 -1.62 6.59 1.60
C VAL A 148 -2.20 5.97 0.32
N GLU A 149 -1.78 4.76 -0.06
CA GLU A 149 -2.28 4.08 -1.26
C GLU A 149 -3.79 3.88 -1.23
N SER A 150 -4.37 3.54 -0.08
CA SER A 150 -5.82 3.39 0.07
C SER A 150 -6.54 4.72 0.25
N ALA A 151 -5.96 5.65 1.02
CA ALA A 151 -6.61 6.93 1.31
C ALA A 151 -6.73 7.83 0.08
N TYR A 152 -5.75 7.76 -0.82
CA TYR A 152 -5.70 8.56 -2.04
C TYR A 152 -5.88 7.73 -3.32
N GLU A 153 -6.47 6.54 -3.22
CA GLU A 153 -6.70 5.59 -4.32
C GLU A 153 -7.28 6.27 -5.56
N THR A 154 -8.36 7.03 -5.42
CA THR A 154 -9.05 7.69 -6.53
C THR A 154 -8.20 8.70 -7.28
N LEU A 155 -7.25 9.35 -6.59
CA LEU A 155 -6.32 10.31 -7.17
C LEU A 155 -5.12 9.60 -7.83
N LEU A 156 -4.63 8.54 -7.19
CA LEU A 156 -3.43 7.83 -7.62
C LEU A 156 -3.67 6.89 -8.80
N ARG A 157 -4.85 6.26 -8.89
CA ARG A 157 -5.15 5.24 -9.90
C ARG A 157 -5.35 5.77 -11.31
N GLY A 158 -5.79 7.05 -11.45
CA GLY A 158 -6.17 7.64 -12.74
C GLY A 158 -7.47 7.06 -13.31
N GLU A 159 -7.68 7.22 -14.61
CA GLU A 159 -8.85 6.72 -15.34
C GLU A 159 -8.45 5.69 -16.38
N LYS A 160 -9.28 4.66 -16.52
CA LYS A 160 -9.03 3.57 -17.46
C LYS A 160 -9.22 4.02 -18.90
N GLY A 161 -8.32 3.60 -19.77
CA GLY A 161 -8.54 3.65 -21.21
C GLY A 161 -9.31 2.42 -21.72
N VAL A 162 -9.90 2.56 -22.90
CA VAL A 162 -10.60 1.47 -23.60
C VAL A 162 -10.02 1.35 -25.00
N SER A 163 -9.58 0.15 -25.38
CA SER A 163 -9.11 -0.14 -26.73
C SER A 163 -10.00 -1.18 -27.39
N TYR A 164 -10.55 -0.85 -28.55
CA TYR A 164 -11.44 -1.73 -29.30
C TYR A 164 -10.65 -2.52 -30.34
N ARG A 165 -10.72 -3.86 -30.27
CA ARG A 165 -10.02 -4.78 -31.17
C ARG A 165 -10.98 -5.66 -31.94
N ILE A 166 -10.70 -5.92 -33.21
CA ILE A 166 -11.43 -6.87 -34.05
C ILE A 166 -10.79 -8.25 -33.87
N TYR A 167 -11.63 -9.26 -33.65
CA TYR A 167 -11.22 -10.66 -33.61
C TYR A 167 -11.96 -11.44 -34.70
N ASP A 168 -11.27 -12.41 -35.32
CA ASP A 168 -11.91 -13.35 -36.21
C ASP A 168 -12.77 -14.39 -35.44
N THR A 169 -13.51 -15.22 -36.17
CA THR A 169 -14.33 -16.29 -35.60
C THR A 169 -13.52 -17.35 -34.85
N HIS A 170 -12.21 -17.36 -34.99
CA HIS A 170 -11.27 -18.26 -34.32
C HIS A 170 -10.58 -17.62 -33.12
N GLY A 171 -10.89 -16.34 -32.81
CA GLY A 171 -10.34 -15.59 -31.71
C GLY A 171 -8.93 -15.02 -31.99
N ALA A 172 -8.50 -14.93 -33.25
CA ALA A 172 -7.27 -14.25 -33.61
C ALA A 172 -7.51 -12.75 -33.76
N ALA A 173 -6.61 -11.92 -33.19
CA ALA A 173 -6.70 -10.47 -33.29
C ALA A 173 -6.37 -10.03 -34.73
N MET A 174 -7.33 -9.30 -35.34
CA MET A 174 -7.22 -8.80 -36.71
C MET A 174 -6.71 -7.35 -36.78
N GLY A 175 -6.72 -6.65 -35.65
CA GLY A 175 -6.28 -5.27 -35.57
C GLY A 175 -7.17 -4.37 -34.71
N PRO A 176 -6.89 -3.05 -34.69
CA PRO A 176 -7.78 -2.08 -34.02
C PRO A 176 -9.09 -1.93 -34.77
N TYR A 177 -10.17 -1.69 -34.04
CA TYR A 177 -11.45 -1.35 -34.64
C TYR A 177 -11.42 0.11 -35.15
N LYS A 178 -11.82 0.33 -36.41
CA LYS A 178 -11.78 1.65 -37.07
C LYS A 178 -10.43 2.36 -36.89
N ASP A 179 -9.31 1.65 -37.10
CA ASP A 179 -7.95 2.14 -36.95
C ASP A 179 -7.61 2.75 -35.59
N GLY A 180 -8.44 2.48 -34.56
CA GLY A 180 -8.29 2.99 -33.22
C GLY A 180 -8.98 4.32 -32.94
N ASP A 181 -9.75 4.86 -33.86
CA ASP A 181 -10.47 6.14 -33.69
C ASP A 181 -11.49 6.13 -32.55
N MET A 182 -11.92 4.93 -32.14
CA MET A 182 -12.85 4.77 -31.03
C MET A 182 -12.15 4.50 -29.70
N ASP A 183 -10.82 4.38 -29.70
CA ASP A 183 -10.06 4.11 -28.47
C ASP A 183 -10.12 5.32 -27.55
N ILE A 184 -10.33 5.06 -26.27
CA ILE A 184 -10.29 6.05 -25.19
C ILE A 184 -8.93 5.91 -24.50
N LEU A 185 -8.12 6.97 -24.55
CA LEU A 185 -6.81 6.95 -23.90
C LEU A 185 -6.95 6.97 -22.36
N PRO A 186 -6.11 6.22 -21.64
CA PRO A 186 -6.10 6.28 -20.18
C PRO A 186 -5.62 7.63 -19.66
N VAL A 187 -6.23 8.13 -18.59
CA VAL A 187 -5.77 9.33 -17.89
C VAL A 187 -4.90 8.90 -16.72
N LYS A 188 -3.67 9.42 -16.69
CA LYS A 188 -2.72 9.11 -15.61
C LYS A 188 -3.21 9.67 -14.28
N GLY A 189 -3.00 8.92 -13.20
CA GLY A 189 -3.24 9.39 -11.84
C GLY A 189 -2.42 10.63 -11.46
N LEU A 190 -2.77 11.29 -10.39
CA LEU A 190 -2.06 12.45 -9.88
C LEU A 190 -0.83 12.03 -9.07
N GLN A 191 0.23 12.82 -9.16
CA GLN A 191 1.38 12.71 -8.28
C GLN A 191 1.04 13.32 -6.92
N LEU A 192 1.37 12.61 -5.84
CA LEU A 192 1.15 13.08 -4.49
C LEU A 192 2.48 13.51 -3.85
N THR A 193 2.54 14.74 -3.33
CA THR A 193 3.63 15.20 -2.46
C THR A 193 3.13 15.20 -1.02
N SER A 194 3.81 14.46 -0.16
CA SER A 194 3.48 14.38 1.26
C SER A 194 4.30 15.37 2.09
N THR A 195 3.89 15.60 3.32
CA THR A 195 4.64 16.39 4.30
C THR A 195 5.74 15.59 5.01
N ILE A 196 5.81 14.29 4.75
CA ILE A 196 6.77 13.36 5.36
C ILE A 196 8.19 13.72 4.95
N ASP A 197 9.09 13.77 5.94
CA ASP A 197 10.53 13.81 5.73
C ASP A 197 11.03 12.35 5.62
N GLY A 198 11.36 11.92 4.42
CA GLY A 198 11.72 10.53 4.15
C GLY A 198 12.95 10.05 4.93
N ARG A 199 13.94 10.93 5.17
CA ARG A 199 15.15 10.60 5.94
C ARG A 199 14.84 10.50 7.43
N LEU A 200 14.02 11.42 7.94
CA LEU A 200 13.61 11.39 9.34
C LEU A 200 12.69 10.19 9.63
N GLN A 201 11.85 9.79 8.67
CA GLN A 201 11.04 8.57 8.76
C GLN A 201 11.92 7.34 8.88
N GLU A 202 12.93 7.18 8.01
CA GLU A 202 13.89 6.08 8.01
C GLU A 202 14.64 6.01 9.35
N PHE A 203 15.24 7.11 9.76
CA PHE A 203 15.94 7.21 11.04
C PHE A 203 15.05 6.87 12.25
N THR A 204 13.79 7.31 12.23
CA THR A 204 12.86 7.02 13.33
C THR A 204 12.44 5.55 13.33
N GLU A 205 12.28 4.91 12.17
CA GLU A 205 12.03 3.47 12.09
C GLU A 205 13.19 2.66 12.65
N GLU A 206 14.43 3.03 12.34
CA GLU A 206 15.64 2.42 12.93
C GLU A 206 15.66 2.55 14.47
N LEU A 207 15.38 3.75 15.01
CA LEU A 207 15.28 3.97 16.45
C LEU A 207 14.18 3.16 17.13
N MET A 208 13.13 2.83 16.40
CA MET A 208 12.01 2.03 16.88
C MET A 208 12.20 0.51 16.70
N GLU A 209 13.30 0.09 16.11
CA GLU A 209 13.61 -1.32 15.94
C GLU A 209 13.62 -2.06 17.30
N GLY A 210 13.04 -3.25 17.33
CA GLY A 210 12.88 -4.06 18.54
C GLY A 210 11.84 -3.55 19.55
N LYS A 211 11.23 -2.39 19.33
CA LYS A 211 10.22 -1.80 20.21
C LYS A 211 8.80 -2.05 19.67
N VAL A 212 7.80 -1.94 20.54
CA VAL A 212 6.38 -1.99 20.16
C VAL A 212 5.72 -0.67 20.58
N GLY A 213 5.24 0.09 19.58
CA GLY A 213 4.65 1.39 19.84
C GLY A 213 4.51 2.23 18.57
N ALA A 214 4.42 3.54 18.75
CA ALA A 214 4.36 4.49 17.64
C ALA A 214 5.18 5.75 17.97
N ALA A 215 5.71 6.39 16.92
CA ALA A 215 6.33 7.70 16.99
C ALA A 215 5.75 8.59 15.90
N VAL A 216 5.30 9.79 16.27
CA VAL A 216 4.75 10.79 15.35
C VAL A 216 5.40 12.13 15.63
N ALA A 217 5.92 12.79 14.59
CA ALA A 217 6.43 14.15 14.68
C ALA A 217 5.55 15.08 13.85
N ILE A 218 5.12 16.17 14.45
CA ILE A 218 4.22 17.17 13.85
C ILE A 218 4.90 18.53 13.95
N GLU A 219 4.93 19.28 12.85
CA GLU A 219 5.33 20.70 12.84
C GLU A 219 4.25 21.53 13.51
N PRO A 220 4.50 22.18 14.66
CA PRO A 220 3.44 22.85 15.41
C PRO A 220 2.84 24.06 14.69
N SER A 221 3.62 24.72 13.84
CA SER A 221 3.19 25.94 13.14
C SER A 221 2.25 25.69 11.98
N THR A 222 2.37 24.52 11.32
CA THR A 222 1.62 24.17 10.10
C THR A 222 0.67 23.00 10.29
N GLY A 223 0.93 22.14 11.31
CA GLY A 223 0.23 20.88 11.51
C GLY A 223 0.71 19.75 10.58
N GLU A 224 1.77 19.97 9.81
CA GLU A 224 2.34 18.97 8.91
C GLU A 224 2.91 17.78 9.68
N ILE A 225 2.55 16.58 9.26
CA ILE A 225 3.12 15.36 9.81
C ILE A 225 4.46 15.09 9.11
N LEU A 226 5.55 15.20 9.86
CA LEU A 226 6.92 14.97 9.35
C LEU A 226 7.30 13.49 9.40
N VAL A 227 6.81 12.78 10.42
CA VAL A 227 7.08 11.36 10.66
C VAL A 227 5.85 10.67 11.21
N MET A 228 5.59 9.47 10.75
CA MET A 228 4.56 8.59 11.30
C MET A 228 5.06 7.14 11.28
N VAL A 229 5.56 6.67 12.40
CA VAL A 229 6.07 5.31 12.57
C VAL A 229 5.13 4.48 13.43
N SER A 230 4.86 3.25 12.99
CA SER A 230 4.20 2.21 13.76
C SER A 230 5.16 1.03 13.89
N SER A 231 5.61 0.69 15.08
CA SER A 231 6.55 -0.40 15.30
C SER A 231 5.89 -1.58 16.06
N PRO A 232 6.18 -2.85 15.69
CA PRO A 232 6.99 -3.21 14.52
C PRO A 232 6.32 -2.76 13.22
N THR A 233 7.16 -2.42 12.26
CA THR A 233 6.77 -2.09 10.88
C THR A 233 7.14 -3.24 9.94
N TYR A 234 6.88 -3.07 8.66
CA TYR A 234 7.33 -3.99 7.61
C TYR A 234 7.87 -3.21 6.41
N ASN A 235 8.81 -3.83 5.70
CA ASN A 235 9.25 -3.31 4.42
C ASN A 235 8.11 -3.45 3.39
N PRO A 236 7.59 -2.35 2.81
CA PRO A 236 6.49 -2.41 1.85
C PRO A 236 6.85 -3.16 0.54
N ASP A 237 8.12 -3.27 0.16
CA ASP A 237 8.54 -4.09 -0.99
C ASP A 237 8.20 -5.58 -0.81
N LEU A 238 8.06 -6.07 0.42
CA LEU A 238 7.62 -7.45 0.69
C LEU A 238 6.19 -7.71 0.17
N MET A 239 5.42 -6.63 -0.04
CA MET A 239 4.05 -6.69 -0.54
C MET A 239 3.97 -6.59 -2.07
N VAL A 240 5.12 -6.61 -2.76
CA VAL A 240 5.23 -6.54 -4.22
C VAL A 240 5.82 -7.84 -4.76
N GLY A 241 5.43 -8.21 -5.98
CA GLY A 241 6.04 -9.31 -6.70
C GLY A 241 5.53 -10.71 -6.34
N ARG A 242 6.28 -11.71 -6.77
CA ARG A 242 5.88 -13.14 -6.73
C ARG A 242 5.76 -13.72 -5.32
N GLN A 243 6.54 -13.20 -4.36
CA GLN A 243 6.58 -13.68 -2.97
C GLN A 243 5.54 -12.99 -2.05
N ARG A 244 4.78 -12.03 -2.58
CA ARG A 244 3.81 -11.24 -1.80
C ARG A 244 2.91 -12.08 -0.89
N ASN A 245 2.31 -13.15 -1.41
CA ASN A 245 1.36 -13.96 -0.63
C ASN A 245 2.06 -14.70 0.52
N ASN A 246 3.28 -15.20 0.30
CA ASN A 246 4.06 -15.84 1.35
C ASN A 246 4.48 -14.84 2.42
N ASN A 247 4.96 -13.66 2.00
CA ASN A 247 5.36 -12.58 2.90
C ASN A 247 4.15 -12.09 3.73
N TYR A 248 2.99 -11.94 3.09
CA TYR A 248 1.75 -11.56 3.78
C TYR A 248 1.35 -12.61 4.82
N ALA A 249 1.39 -13.90 4.47
CA ALA A 249 1.09 -14.99 5.40
C ALA A 249 2.05 -14.98 6.61
N GLN A 250 3.35 -14.77 6.39
CA GLN A 250 4.33 -14.66 7.46
C GLN A 250 4.02 -13.48 8.40
N MET A 251 3.66 -12.31 7.85
CA MET A 251 3.27 -11.14 8.64
C MET A 251 1.99 -11.37 9.46
N LEU A 252 1.03 -12.13 8.95
CA LEU A 252 -0.18 -12.50 9.70
C LEU A 252 0.10 -13.42 10.90
N HIS A 253 1.15 -14.24 10.81
CA HIS A 253 1.57 -15.12 11.91
C HIS A 253 2.45 -14.41 12.96
N ASP A 254 2.95 -13.20 12.69
CA ASP A 254 3.71 -12.44 13.68
C ASP A 254 2.76 -11.89 14.76
N GLN A 255 2.89 -12.41 15.98
CA GLN A 255 2.07 -12.02 17.13
C GLN A 255 2.18 -10.53 17.49
N ARG A 256 3.26 -9.86 17.05
CA ARG A 256 3.45 -8.43 17.25
C ARG A 256 2.61 -7.57 16.29
N ASN A 257 1.93 -8.19 15.30
CA ASN A 257 1.03 -7.55 14.33
C ASN A 257 1.68 -6.35 13.61
N PRO A 258 2.68 -6.56 12.75
CA PRO A 258 3.38 -5.47 12.05
C PRO A 258 2.47 -4.67 11.11
N GLN A 259 1.36 -5.24 10.66
CA GLN A 259 0.38 -4.55 9.80
C GLN A 259 -0.58 -3.64 10.58
N PHE A 260 -0.62 -3.74 11.91
CA PHE A 260 -1.46 -2.89 12.73
C PHE A 260 -0.84 -1.49 12.88
N ASN A 261 -1.45 -0.48 12.27
CA ASN A 261 -0.97 0.90 12.36
C ASN A 261 -1.26 1.47 13.77
N ARG A 262 -0.27 1.40 14.64
CA ARG A 262 -0.37 1.86 16.03
C ARG A 262 -0.48 3.38 16.14
N ALA A 263 0.08 4.12 15.20
CA ALA A 263 0.04 5.57 15.22
C ALA A 263 -1.39 6.13 15.12
N VAL A 264 -2.28 5.42 14.40
CA VAL A 264 -3.66 5.90 14.16
C VAL A 264 -4.75 5.00 14.73
N LYS A 265 -4.46 3.74 15.07
CA LYS A 265 -5.48 2.76 15.51
C LYS A 265 -5.32 2.30 16.95
N ALA A 266 -4.14 2.45 17.54
CA ALA A 266 -3.93 2.01 18.92
C ALA A 266 -4.66 2.92 19.91
N LYS A 267 -5.16 2.30 20.96
CA LYS A 267 -5.85 3.00 22.05
C LYS A 267 -5.00 2.81 23.31
N TYR A 268 -4.22 3.83 23.64
CA TYR A 268 -3.40 3.87 24.85
C TYR A 268 -3.99 4.84 25.85
N PRO A 269 -3.91 4.57 27.18
CA PRO A 269 -4.20 5.58 28.19
C PRO A 269 -3.23 6.77 28.00
N PRO A 270 -3.73 7.99 27.81
CA PRO A 270 -2.87 9.16 27.54
C PRO A 270 -2.03 9.59 28.74
N GLY A 271 -2.44 9.20 29.94
CA GLY A 271 -1.78 9.60 31.17
C GLY A 271 -1.79 11.13 31.37
N SER A 272 -0.75 11.65 32.12
CA SER A 272 -0.68 13.08 32.50
C SER A 272 -0.55 14.05 31.34
N THR A 273 -0.20 13.58 30.12
CA THR A 273 -0.19 14.44 28.94
C THR A 273 -1.57 14.98 28.58
N PHE A 274 -2.62 14.24 28.94
CA PHE A 274 -4.00 14.65 28.72
C PHE A 274 -4.43 15.84 29.60
N LYS A 275 -3.73 16.12 30.71
CA LYS A 275 -4.01 17.26 31.60
C LYS A 275 -3.88 18.61 30.87
N LEU A 276 -2.97 18.69 29.89
CA LEU A 276 -2.88 19.91 29.05
C LEU A 276 -4.17 20.14 28.26
N VAL A 277 -4.73 19.07 27.69
CA VAL A 277 -6.01 19.14 26.96
C VAL A 277 -7.17 19.51 27.93
N GLN A 278 -7.20 18.89 29.11
CA GLN A 278 -8.19 19.21 30.14
C GLN A 278 -8.09 20.68 30.56
N GLY A 279 -6.88 21.20 30.79
CA GLY A 279 -6.65 22.62 31.11
C GLY A 279 -7.18 23.53 30.00
N LEU A 280 -6.88 23.24 28.73
CA LEU A 280 -7.37 24.00 27.58
C LEU A 280 -8.90 23.99 27.49
N ILE A 281 -9.52 22.81 27.68
CA ILE A 281 -10.99 22.70 27.71
C ILE A 281 -11.58 23.55 28.86
N GLY A 282 -11.02 23.45 30.08
CA GLY A 282 -11.50 24.24 31.23
C GLY A 282 -11.41 25.74 31.02
N LEU A 283 -10.32 26.19 30.34
CA LEU A 283 -10.17 27.62 29.97
C LEU A 283 -11.19 28.04 28.90
N GLN A 284 -11.38 27.20 27.87
CA GLN A 284 -12.32 27.47 26.77
C GLN A 284 -13.77 27.53 27.26
N GLU A 285 -14.18 26.60 28.12
CA GLU A 285 -15.52 26.54 28.69
C GLU A 285 -15.73 27.61 29.81
N GLY A 286 -14.69 28.34 30.19
CA GLY A 286 -14.75 29.37 31.22
C GLY A 286 -14.96 28.84 32.65
N VAL A 287 -14.81 27.53 32.87
CA VAL A 287 -14.93 26.88 34.19
C VAL A 287 -13.63 26.88 34.97
N LEU A 288 -12.54 27.31 34.36
CA LEU A 288 -11.19 27.39 34.93
C LEU A 288 -10.54 28.70 34.50
N ARG A 289 -9.86 29.37 35.43
CA ARG A 289 -8.97 30.52 35.17
C ARG A 289 -7.53 30.16 35.53
N PRO A 290 -6.51 30.70 34.87
CA PRO A 290 -5.11 30.40 35.18
C PRO A 290 -4.71 30.64 36.63
N SER A 291 -5.37 31.62 37.27
CA SER A 291 -5.12 32.06 38.66
C SER A 291 -5.95 31.32 39.72
N ASP A 292 -6.87 30.46 39.32
CA ASP A 292 -7.72 29.72 40.26
C ASP A 292 -6.89 28.73 41.09
N MET A 293 -6.96 28.88 42.40
CA MET A 293 -6.19 28.13 43.38
C MET A 293 -7.01 26.95 43.90
N HIS A 294 -6.56 25.73 43.66
CA HIS A 294 -7.22 24.53 44.16
C HIS A 294 -6.35 23.76 45.17
N PRO A 295 -6.89 23.34 46.33
CA PRO A 295 -6.14 22.54 47.30
C PRO A 295 -5.98 21.11 46.84
N CYS A 296 -4.82 20.53 47.16
CA CYS A 296 -4.57 19.10 47.00
C CYS A 296 -4.19 18.48 48.36
N HIS A 297 -4.87 17.42 48.72
CA HIS A 297 -4.65 16.67 49.96
C HIS A 297 -3.97 15.29 49.67
N GLY A 298 -2.97 15.28 48.77
CA GLY A 298 -2.23 14.06 48.41
C GLY A 298 -2.94 13.19 47.37
N GLY A 299 -4.05 13.64 46.78
CA GLY A 299 -4.77 12.93 45.73
C GLY A 299 -6.25 13.35 45.64
N TYR A 300 -6.97 12.67 44.75
CA TYR A 300 -8.39 12.78 44.54
C TYR A 300 -9.11 11.48 44.77
N SER A 301 -10.18 11.47 45.56
CA SER A 301 -10.94 10.24 45.87
C SER A 301 -12.34 10.36 45.26
N TYR A 302 -12.70 9.34 44.46
CA TYR A 302 -14.03 9.17 43.89
C TYR A 302 -14.58 7.79 44.24
N GLY A 303 -15.60 7.75 45.06
CA GLY A 303 -16.14 6.49 45.63
C GLY A 303 -15.07 5.72 46.39
N ARG A 304 -14.81 4.47 46.00
CA ARG A 304 -13.79 3.60 46.66
C ARG A 304 -12.40 3.71 46.02
N ARG A 305 -12.19 4.55 45.03
CA ARG A 305 -10.93 4.69 44.31
C ARG A 305 -10.26 6.01 44.68
N THR A 306 -8.96 5.97 44.97
CA THR A 306 -8.15 7.14 45.22
C THR A 306 -7.02 7.22 44.19
N MET A 307 -6.95 8.32 43.47
CA MET A 307 -5.86 8.65 42.57
C MET A 307 -4.86 9.50 43.36
N LYS A 308 -3.73 8.93 43.74
CA LYS A 308 -2.68 9.62 44.50
C LYS A 308 -1.96 10.66 43.67
N CYS A 309 -1.53 11.74 44.28
CA CYS A 309 -0.60 12.72 43.72
C CYS A 309 0.82 12.46 44.17
N HIS A 310 1.80 13.03 43.45
CA HIS A 310 3.15 13.20 43.94
C HIS A 310 3.16 14.29 45.03
N ASP A 311 4.21 14.30 45.85
CA ASP A 311 4.40 15.37 46.83
C ASP A 311 4.66 16.72 46.14
N HIS A 312 3.86 17.72 46.50
CA HIS A 312 3.96 19.08 45.99
C HIS A 312 3.32 20.05 46.96
N ARG A 313 3.58 21.36 46.81
CA ARG A 313 2.89 22.39 47.58
C ARG A 313 1.39 22.39 47.28
N SER A 314 0.60 22.96 48.20
CA SER A 314 -0.84 23.14 48.07
C SER A 314 -1.24 24.47 48.76
N PRO A 315 -2.16 25.28 48.18
CA PRO A 315 -2.91 25.06 46.95
C PRO A 315 -2.06 25.34 45.69
N LEU A 316 -2.56 24.94 44.52
CA LEU A 316 -1.92 25.14 43.21
C LEU A 316 -2.82 25.95 42.29
N ASP A 317 -2.21 26.81 41.48
CA ASP A 317 -2.81 27.38 40.28
C ASP A 317 -2.65 26.43 39.08
N LEU A 318 -3.20 26.77 37.93
CA LEU A 318 -3.15 25.91 36.72
C LEU A 318 -1.72 25.62 36.29
N ARG A 319 -0.82 26.61 36.29
CA ARG A 319 0.59 26.45 35.89
C ARG A 319 1.30 25.47 36.79
N ASP A 320 1.19 25.65 38.09
CA ASP A 320 1.83 24.78 39.07
C ASP A 320 1.22 23.38 39.08
N ALA A 321 -0.09 23.27 38.88
CA ALA A 321 -0.79 21.98 38.75
C ALA A 321 -0.29 21.15 37.53
N VAL A 322 -0.05 21.84 36.40
CA VAL A 322 0.58 21.21 35.23
C VAL A 322 2.04 20.80 35.52
N ALA A 323 2.84 21.73 36.10
CA ALA A 323 4.24 21.52 36.39
C ALA A 323 4.47 20.36 37.38
N THR A 324 3.63 20.23 38.39
CA THR A 324 3.70 19.15 39.39
C THR A 324 2.85 17.91 39.02
N SER A 325 2.16 17.98 37.89
CA SER A 325 1.27 16.88 37.44
C SER A 325 0.24 16.48 38.48
N CYS A 326 -0.39 17.47 39.17
CA CYS A 326 -1.37 17.20 40.21
C CYS A 326 -2.62 16.49 39.67
N ASN A 327 -2.93 15.31 40.17
CA ASN A 327 -4.13 14.59 39.76
C ASN A 327 -5.39 15.20 40.33
N ALA A 328 -5.35 15.68 41.59
CA ALA A 328 -6.51 16.26 42.24
C ALA A 328 -7.00 17.57 41.58
N TYR A 329 -6.11 18.33 40.95
CA TYR A 329 -6.47 19.57 40.24
C TYR A 329 -7.29 19.27 38.96
N PHE A 330 -7.01 18.14 38.29
CA PHE A 330 -7.61 17.78 37.01
C PHE A 330 -8.72 16.70 37.11
N CYS A 331 -9.13 16.36 38.33
CA CYS A 331 -10.27 15.48 38.58
C CYS A 331 -11.46 16.23 39.10
#